data_ebde6c6bab16fd414ea8578876ac373c
#
_entry.id   ebde6c6bab16fd414ea8578876ac373c
#
_cell.length_a   1.000
_cell.length_b   1.000
_cell.length_c   1.000
_cell.angle_alpha   90.00
_cell.angle_beta   90.00
_cell.angle_gamma   90.00
#
_symmetry.space_group_name_H-M   'P 1'
#
loop_
_entity.id
_entity.type
_entity.pdbx_description
1 polymer ?
#
loop_
_entity_poly.entity_id
_entity_poly.type
_entity_poly.pdbx_seq_one_letter_code
_entity_poly.pdbx_strand_id
1 'polypeptide(L)'
;MILKKVNLALFLVAGASSSVFAVGCNPNVDGVKWYHVSAEKKALYHQAYNVASQKIKHEVKKDKLKKDSWGVILDIDETVLDNSANEYGNYKNYRFNEDMLKKGNAVATPGAAKFTHLIHKLGGYVSFVTNRGGNDKKEFDATVKNLKQQHIYFDQVLFSNKNDGKEQFNKNPRFKAVQTGEYNKNLIFTNKLPAHKVIAYFGDNIQDFPNMKQQSMQKADSKAFKKFGSKYFIMPNPMYGSWQ
;
A
#
# COMPACT_ATOMS: atom_id res chain seq x y z
N MET A 1 -79.76 17.68 -24.16
CA MET A 1 -78.57 16.78 -24.25
C MET A 1 -77.52 17.34 -23.34
N ILE A 2 -77.40 16.82 -22.10
CA ILE A 2 -76.62 17.37 -21.01
C ILE A 2 -75.32 16.57 -20.96
N LEU A 3 -74.16 17.21 -21.26
CA LEU A 3 -72.84 16.57 -21.11
C LEU A 3 -72.44 16.63 -19.61
N LYS A 4 -72.30 15.49 -19.00
CA LYS A 4 -71.69 15.34 -17.67
C LYS A 4 -70.17 15.47 -17.79
N LYS A 5 -69.59 16.48 -17.09
CA LYS A 5 -68.14 16.60 -16.89
C LYS A 5 -67.72 15.55 -15.88
N VAL A 6 -66.80 14.69 -16.26
CA VAL A 6 -66.11 13.75 -15.36
C VAL A 6 -64.86 14.45 -14.83
N ASN A 7 -64.84 14.75 -13.55
CA ASN A 7 -63.65 15.23 -12.86
C ASN A 7 -62.74 14.05 -12.56
N LEU A 8 -61.59 14.01 -13.21
CA LEU A 8 -60.52 13.06 -12.90
C LEU A 8 -59.64 13.63 -11.79
N ALA A 9 -59.87 13.13 -10.57
CA ALA A 9 -58.99 13.46 -9.44
C ALA A 9 -57.67 12.70 -9.55
N LEU A 10 -56.60 13.45 -9.78
CA LEU A 10 -55.23 12.90 -9.79
C LEU A 10 -54.76 12.73 -8.35
N PHE A 11 -54.72 11.51 -7.84
CA PHE A 11 -54.08 11.19 -6.57
C PHE A 11 -52.56 11.22 -6.76
N LEU A 12 -51.89 12.29 -6.30
CA LEU A 12 -50.46 12.28 -6.07
C LEU A 12 -50.16 11.37 -4.87
N VAL A 13 -49.68 10.18 -5.14
CA VAL A 13 -49.04 9.35 -4.11
C VAL A 13 -47.63 9.94 -3.88
N ALA A 14 -47.50 10.71 -2.82
CA ALA A 14 -46.20 11.11 -2.30
C ALA A 14 -45.50 9.85 -1.79
N GLY A 15 -44.66 9.26 -2.62
CA GLY A 15 -43.77 8.21 -2.21
C GLY A 15 -42.77 8.77 -1.20
N ALA A 16 -43.01 8.58 0.08
CA ALA A 16 -41.97 8.76 1.10
C ALA A 16 -40.91 7.72 0.85
N SER A 17 -39.84 8.12 0.16
CA SER A 17 -38.60 7.36 0.12
C SER A 17 -38.02 7.35 1.53
N SER A 18 -38.41 6.34 2.31
CA SER A 18 -37.67 5.98 3.51
C SER A 18 -36.25 5.58 3.05
N SER A 19 -35.32 6.50 3.17
CA SER A 19 -33.89 6.20 3.17
C SER A 19 -33.66 5.26 4.34
N VAL A 20 -33.74 3.96 4.06
CA VAL A 20 -33.19 2.93 4.95
C VAL A 20 -31.71 3.26 5.01
N PHE A 21 -31.28 3.92 6.08
CA PHE A 21 -29.87 3.93 6.46
C PHE A 21 -29.51 2.46 6.65
N ALA A 22 -28.91 1.88 5.63
CA ALA A 22 -28.28 0.60 5.75
C ALA A 22 -27.24 0.75 6.87
N VAL A 23 -27.55 0.20 8.03
CA VAL A 23 -26.58 -0.02 9.10
C VAL A 23 -25.43 -0.74 8.42
N GLY A 24 -24.28 -0.03 8.29
CA GLY A 24 -23.23 -0.39 7.39
C GLY A 24 -22.74 -1.81 7.61
N CYS A 25 -23.21 -2.72 6.78
CA CYS A 25 -22.44 -3.92 6.50
C CYS A 25 -21.14 -3.43 5.88
N ASN A 26 -20.01 -3.74 6.52
CA ASN A 26 -18.72 -3.52 5.89
C ASN A 26 -18.76 -4.30 4.56
N PRO A 27 -18.72 -3.63 3.39
CA PRO A 27 -18.86 -4.32 2.11
C PRO A 27 -17.67 -5.24 1.81
N ASN A 28 -16.64 -5.24 2.67
CA ASN A 28 -15.37 -5.91 2.45
C ASN A 28 -15.02 -7.02 3.46
N VAL A 29 -16.03 -7.54 4.17
CA VAL A 29 -15.84 -8.61 5.17
C VAL A 29 -15.09 -9.81 4.58
N ASP A 30 -15.45 -10.23 3.37
CA ASP A 30 -14.82 -11.37 2.72
C ASP A 30 -13.37 -11.09 2.32
N GLY A 31 -13.05 -9.87 1.90
CA GLY A 31 -11.68 -9.45 1.63
C GLY A 31 -10.81 -9.49 2.87
N VAL A 32 -11.31 -8.96 3.99
CA VAL A 32 -10.61 -9.00 5.30
C VAL A 32 -10.42 -10.44 5.78
N LYS A 33 -11.46 -11.26 5.71
CA LYS A 33 -11.40 -12.67 6.08
C LYS A 33 -10.40 -13.43 5.23
N TRP A 34 -10.47 -13.27 3.89
CA TRP A 34 -9.54 -13.92 2.97
C TRP A 34 -8.10 -13.53 3.29
N TYR A 35 -7.84 -12.24 3.46
CA TYR A 35 -6.50 -11.77 3.75
C TYR A 35 -5.97 -12.28 5.09
N HIS A 36 -6.81 -12.32 6.13
CA HIS A 36 -6.38 -12.74 7.47
C HIS A 36 -6.12 -14.26 7.58
N VAL A 37 -6.93 -15.11 6.95
CA VAL A 37 -6.91 -16.55 7.21
C VAL A 37 -6.49 -17.43 6.02
N SER A 38 -6.43 -16.90 4.78
CA SER A 38 -6.21 -17.76 3.61
C SER A 38 -4.77 -18.25 3.48
N ALA A 39 -4.61 -19.49 3.05
CA ALA A 39 -3.32 -20.03 2.65
C ALA A 39 -2.80 -19.39 1.35
N GLU A 40 -3.72 -18.97 0.47
CA GLU A 40 -3.45 -18.34 -0.80
C GLU A 40 -2.71 -17.00 -0.60
N LYS A 41 -3.08 -16.21 0.43
CA LYS A 41 -2.32 -15.01 0.80
C LYS A 41 -0.85 -15.35 1.03
N LYS A 42 -0.58 -16.37 1.87
CA LYS A 42 0.80 -16.78 2.16
C LYS A 42 1.54 -17.20 0.89
N ALA A 43 0.87 -17.98 0.03
CA ALA A 43 1.45 -18.44 -1.24
C ALA A 43 1.79 -17.26 -2.17
N LEU A 44 0.91 -16.28 -2.30
CA LEU A 44 1.11 -15.10 -3.14
C LEU A 44 2.29 -14.23 -2.64
N TYR A 45 2.41 -14.01 -1.33
CA TYR A 45 3.57 -13.30 -0.76
C TYR A 45 4.87 -14.03 -1.05
N HIS A 46 4.94 -15.33 -0.80
CA HIS A 46 6.12 -16.14 -1.11
C HIS A 46 6.44 -16.13 -2.60
N GLN A 47 5.42 -16.24 -3.47
CA GLN A 47 5.60 -16.15 -4.92
C GLN A 47 6.23 -14.82 -5.32
N ALA A 48 5.69 -13.69 -4.85
CA ALA A 48 6.19 -12.36 -5.19
C ALA A 48 7.65 -12.19 -4.73
N TYR A 49 7.97 -12.49 -3.46
CA TYR A 49 9.33 -12.34 -2.95
C TYR A 49 10.32 -13.34 -3.57
N ASN A 50 9.90 -14.57 -3.89
CA ASN A 50 10.76 -15.55 -4.54
C ASN A 50 11.11 -15.12 -5.98
N VAL A 51 10.11 -14.69 -6.77
CA VAL A 51 10.33 -14.18 -8.14
C VAL A 51 11.23 -12.94 -8.10
N ALA A 52 10.96 -12.00 -7.20
CA ALA A 52 11.77 -10.80 -7.00
C ALA A 52 13.22 -11.17 -6.65
N SER A 53 13.42 -12.09 -5.71
CA SER A 53 14.76 -12.52 -5.28
C SER A 53 15.58 -13.10 -6.43
N GLN A 54 14.95 -13.91 -7.28
CA GLN A 54 15.62 -14.49 -8.45
C GLN A 54 16.00 -13.39 -9.46
N LYS A 55 15.06 -12.48 -9.77
CA LYS A 55 15.27 -11.37 -10.71
C LYS A 55 16.38 -10.43 -10.23
N ILE A 56 16.35 -10.03 -8.96
CA ILE A 56 17.34 -9.14 -8.37
C ILE A 56 18.73 -9.77 -8.36
N LYS A 57 18.85 -11.03 -7.91
CA LYS A 57 20.15 -11.76 -7.98
C LYS A 57 20.71 -11.82 -9.40
N HIS A 58 19.83 -12.07 -10.37
CA HIS A 58 20.23 -12.10 -11.78
C HIS A 58 20.70 -10.71 -12.26
N GLU A 59 19.94 -9.64 -11.98
CA GLU A 59 20.27 -8.26 -12.38
C GLU A 59 21.57 -7.79 -11.73
N VAL A 60 21.74 -8.00 -10.43
CA VAL A 60 22.97 -7.64 -9.68
C VAL A 60 24.20 -8.31 -10.31
N LYS A 61 24.10 -9.60 -10.64
CA LYS A 61 25.20 -10.35 -11.28
C LYS A 61 25.44 -9.89 -12.73
N LYS A 62 24.38 -9.78 -13.52
CA LYS A 62 24.45 -9.42 -14.94
C LYS A 62 25.01 -8.03 -15.15
N ASP A 63 24.50 -7.04 -14.41
CA ASP A 63 24.88 -5.63 -14.54
C ASP A 63 26.12 -5.29 -13.67
N LYS A 64 26.68 -6.27 -12.95
CA LYS A 64 27.82 -6.10 -12.02
C LYS A 64 27.62 -4.93 -11.06
N LEU A 65 26.41 -4.86 -10.46
CA LEU A 65 26.05 -3.78 -9.56
C LEU A 65 26.93 -3.81 -8.31
N LYS A 66 27.57 -2.67 -8.00
CA LYS A 66 28.44 -2.56 -6.84
C LYS A 66 27.60 -2.41 -5.55
N LYS A 67 28.18 -2.83 -4.44
CA LYS A 67 27.59 -2.56 -3.12
C LYS A 67 27.31 -1.06 -2.97
N ASP A 68 26.20 -0.73 -2.35
CA ASP A 68 25.74 0.64 -2.05
C ASP A 68 25.50 1.54 -3.29
N SER A 69 25.41 0.95 -4.51
CA SER A 69 25.09 1.69 -5.75
C SER A 69 23.66 1.45 -6.26
N TRP A 70 22.92 0.58 -5.60
CA TRP A 70 21.55 0.19 -5.98
C TRP A 70 20.71 -0.11 -4.75
N GLY A 71 19.40 -0.18 -4.96
CA GLY A 71 18.46 -0.51 -3.88
C GLY A 71 17.08 -0.89 -4.40
N VAL A 72 16.19 -1.15 -3.46
CA VAL A 72 14.79 -1.44 -3.69
C VAL A 72 13.92 -0.49 -2.86
N ILE A 73 12.72 -0.21 -3.35
CA ILE A 73 11.71 0.53 -2.62
C ILE A 73 10.54 -0.40 -2.31
N LEU A 74 10.08 -0.40 -1.06
CA LEU A 74 8.90 -1.12 -0.64
C LEU A 74 7.93 -0.17 0.07
N ASP A 75 6.63 -0.44 -0.04
CA ASP A 75 5.65 0.05 0.91
C ASP A 75 5.71 -0.74 2.22
N ILE A 76 4.99 -0.30 3.24
CA ILE A 76 4.96 -0.95 4.56
C ILE A 76 3.70 -1.77 4.73
N ASP A 77 2.51 -1.11 4.69
CA ASP A 77 1.23 -1.71 5.02
C ASP A 77 0.83 -2.74 3.97
N GLU A 78 0.43 -3.92 4.41
CA GLU A 78 0.10 -5.06 3.54
C GLU A 78 1.17 -5.39 2.47
N THR A 79 2.36 -4.82 2.67
CA THR A 79 3.56 -5.16 1.88
C THR A 79 4.57 -5.90 2.74
N VAL A 80 5.10 -5.30 3.80
CA VAL A 80 6.02 -5.95 4.74
C VAL A 80 5.43 -6.15 6.13
N LEU A 81 4.42 -5.37 6.51
CA LEU A 81 3.65 -5.51 7.74
C LEU A 81 2.20 -5.85 7.41
N ASP A 82 1.63 -6.80 8.15
CA ASP A 82 0.25 -7.29 8.05
C ASP A 82 -0.57 -6.68 9.18
N ASN A 83 -1.50 -5.79 8.85
CA ASN A 83 -2.41 -5.15 9.79
C ASN A 83 -3.75 -5.88 9.95
N SER A 84 -3.96 -6.98 9.25
CA SER A 84 -5.26 -7.66 9.16
C SER A 84 -5.80 -8.15 10.52
N ALA A 85 -4.95 -8.41 11.50
CA ALA A 85 -5.40 -8.78 12.84
C ALA A 85 -6.22 -7.64 13.50
N ASN A 86 -5.84 -6.40 13.23
CA ASN A 86 -6.56 -5.22 13.70
C ASN A 86 -7.89 -5.08 12.95
N GLU A 87 -7.89 -5.37 11.65
CA GLU A 87 -9.05 -5.28 10.77
C GLU A 87 -10.05 -6.41 11.02
N TYR A 88 -9.56 -7.64 11.21
CA TYR A 88 -10.39 -8.81 11.43
C TYR A 88 -11.18 -8.73 12.74
N GLY A 89 -10.57 -8.21 13.82
CA GLY A 89 -11.28 -7.98 15.09
C GLY A 89 -12.41 -6.95 15.00
N ASN A 90 -12.38 -6.06 13.99
CA ASN A 90 -13.35 -4.99 13.78
C ASN A 90 -14.19 -5.16 12.50
N TYR A 91 -14.19 -6.34 11.87
CA TYR A 91 -14.82 -6.57 10.57
C TYR A 91 -16.29 -6.16 10.46
N LYS A 92 -17.03 -6.12 11.55
CA LYS A 92 -18.44 -5.66 11.58
C LYS A 92 -18.59 -4.14 11.46
N ASN A 93 -17.56 -3.37 11.84
CA ASN A 93 -17.52 -1.92 11.86
C ASN A 93 -16.23 -1.40 11.23
N TYR A 94 -15.78 -2.05 10.13
CA TYR A 94 -14.54 -1.71 9.49
C TYR A 94 -14.46 -0.21 9.17
N ARG A 95 -13.50 0.44 9.78
CA ARG A 95 -12.94 1.72 9.37
C ARG A 95 -11.46 1.64 9.64
N PHE A 96 -10.65 1.91 8.64
CA PHE A 96 -9.22 2.09 8.86
C PHE A 96 -9.04 3.15 9.95
N ASN A 97 -8.43 2.75 11.06
CA ASN A 97 -8.18 3.63 12.18
C ASN A 97 -6.67 3.83 12.29
N GLU A 98 -6.19 5.04 11.96
CA GLU A 98 -4.78 5.39 12.05
C GLU A 98 -4.20 5.17 13.46
N ASP A 99 -5.01 5.23 14.53
CA ASP A 99 -4.56 4.94 15.88
C ASP A 99 -4.08 3.50 16.07
N MET A 100 -4.49 2.58 15.18
CA MET A 100 -3.98 1.21 15.15
C MET A 100 -2.50 1.17 14.77
N LEU A 101 -2.07 2.05 13.87
CA LEU A 101 -0.67 2.15 13.46
C LEU A 101 0.24 2.56 14.63
N LYS A 102 -0.27 3.39 15.55
CA LYS A 102 0.43 3.84 16.76
C LYS A 102 0.66 2.74 17.80
N LYS A 103 -0.01 1.59 17.66
CA LYS A 103 0.23 0.42 18.53
C LYS A 103 1.53 -0.30 18.17
N GLY A 104 1.95 -0.23 16.90
CA GLY A 104 3.17 -0.85 16.41
C GLY A 104 3.22 -2.36 16.64
N ASN A 105 2.11 -3.06 16.42
CA ASN A 105 1.95 -4.49 16.71
C ASN A 105 1.59 -5.34 15.47
N ALA A 106 1.70 -4.77 14.28
CA ALA A 106 1.55 -5.51 13.04
C ALA A 106 2.63 -6.59 12.93
N VAL A 107 2.28 -7.75 12.38
CA VAL A 107 3.22 -8.85 12.17
C VAL A 107 3.86 -8.76 10.78
N ALA A 108 5.04 -9.36 10.60
CA ALA A 108 5.66 -9.40 9.28
C ALA A 108 4.82 -10.20 8.29
N THR A 109 4.67 -9.70 7.05
CA THR A 109 4.09 -10.48 5.97
C THR A 109 4.99 -11.68 5.62
N PRO A 110 4.42 -12.77 5.08
CA PRO A 110 5.19 -13.98 4.79
C PRO A 110 6.38 -13.72 3.85
N GLY A 111 7.59 -13.94 4.34
CA GLY A 111 8.82 -13.80 3.57
C GLY A 111 9.48 -12.41 3.60
N ALA A 112 8.82 -11.36 4.12
CA ALA A 112 9.32 -9.99 4.12
C ALA A 112 10.68 -9.83 4.80
N ALA A 113 10.83 -10.32 6.03
CA ALA A 113 12.09 -10.23 6.76
C ALA A 113 13.24 -10.93 6.00
N LYS A 114 13.01 -12.16 5.53
CA LYS A 114 13.99 -12.91 4.73
C LYS A 114 14.40 -12.14 3.45
N PHE A 115 13.42 -11.53 2.78
CA PHE A 115 13.65 -10.78 1.55
C PHE A 115 14.49 -9.52 1.82
N THR A 116 14.13 -8.70 2.82
CA THR A 116 14.87 -7.47 3.12
C THR A 116 16.31 -7.73 3.55
N HIS A 117 16.54 -8.77 4.35
CA HIS A 117 17.90 -9.23 4.69
C HIS A 117 18.68 -9.75 3.48
N LEU A 118 18.02 -10.40 2.50
CA LEU A 118 18.66 -10.82 1.26
C LEU A 118 19.17 -9.61 0.47
N ILE A 119 18.37 -8.54 0.34
CA ILE A 119 18.77 -7.31 -0.37
C ILE A 119 20.01 -6.72 0.28
N HIS A 120 20.01 -6.56 1.60
CA HIS A 120 21.17 -6.09 2.34
C HIS A 120 22.39 -6.97 2.12
N LYS A 121 22.24 -8.29 2.23
CA LYS A 121 23.35 -9.24 1.98
C LYS A 121 23.92 -9.14 0.56
N LEU A 122 23.11 -8.78 -0.43
CA LEU A 122 23.55 -8.55 -1.81
C LEU A 122 24.19 -7.18 -2.01
N GLY A 123 24.24 -6.32 -0.98
CA GLY A 123 24.83 -4.98 -1.02
C GLY A 123 23.89 -3.92 -1.58
N GLY A 124 22.57 -4.14 -1.56
CA GLY A 124 21.57 -3.17 -1.96
C GLY A 124 20.94 -2.46 -0.77
N TYR A 125 20.50 -1.22 -0.96
CA TYR A 125 19.71 -0.48 0.00
C TYR A 125 18.25 -0.95 0.03
N VAL A 126 17.66 -0.95 1.23
CA VAL A 126 16.24 -1.17 1.46
C VAL A 126 15.61 0.13 1.93
N SER A 127 14.80 0.75 1.08
CA SER A 127 14.09 1.99 1.38
C SER A 127 12.59 1.72 1.50
N PHE A 128 11.97 2.14 2.60
CA PHE A 128 10.51 2.15 2.70
C PHE A 128 9.96 3.51 2.30
N VAL A 129 8.88 3.51 1.52
CA VAL A 129 8.11 4.71 1.16
C VAL A 129 6.64 4.43 1.50
N THR A 130 6.19 4.99 2.62
CA THR A 130 4.89 4.68 3.21
C THR A 130 3.97 5.89 3.29
N ASN A 131 2.66 5.68 3.27
CA ASN A 131 1.67 6.71 3.56
C ASN A 131 1.36 6.86 5.06
N ARG A 132 2.05 6.13 5.94
CA ARG A 132 2.03 6.41 7.37
C ARG A 132 2.53 7.83 7.64
N GLY A 133 1.89 8.53 8.61
CA GLY A 133 2.19 9.93 8.91
C GLY A 133 3.50 10.11 9.66
N GLY A 134 4.41 10.89 9.10
CA GLY A 134 5.69 11.22 9.75
C GLY A 134 5.62 12.40 10.73
N ASN A 135 4.56 13.23 10.65
CA ASN A 135 4.38 14.39 11.55
C ASN A 135 3.93 13.96 12.97
N ASP A 136 3.26 12.82 13.08
CA ASP A 136 2.90 12.27 14.38
C ASP A 136 4.05 11.42 14.93
N LYS A 137 4.72 11.94 15.96
CA LYS A 137 5.88 11.27 16.55
C LYS A 137 5.55 9.86 17.07
N LYS A 138 4.33 9.62 17.58
CA LYS A 138 3.94 8.30 18.06
C LYS A 138 3.83 7.31 16.90
N GLU A 139 3.23 7.71 15.79
CA GLU A 139 3.10 6.87 14.59
C GLU A 139 4.47 6.60 13.96
N PHE A 140 5.32 7.63 13.87
CA PHE A 140 6.70 7.51 13.39
C PHE A 140 7.49 6.49 14.22
N ASP A 141 7.57 6.71 15.55
CA ASP A 141 8.33 5.85 16.45
C ASP A 141 7.78 4.42 16.50
N ALA A 142 6.46 4.27 16.53
CA ALA A 142 5.79 2.96 16.50
C ALA A 142 6.10 2.19 15.21
N THR A 143 6.12 2.88 14.07
CA THR A 143 6.45 2.26 12.77
C THR A 143 7.88 1.74 12.76
N VAL A 144 8.85 2.58 13.15
CA VAL A 144 10.26 2.21 13.19
C VAL A 144 10.50 1.05 14.18
N LYS A 145 9.87 1.12 15.37
CA LYS A 145 9.94 0.07 16.39
C LYS A 145 9.35 -1.24 15.86
N ASN A 146 8.18 -1.20 15.21
CA ASN A 146 7.50 -2.39 14.71
C ASN A 146 8.33 -3.11 13.64
N LEU A 147 8.89 -2.37 12.66
CA LEU A 147 9.79 -2.94 11.65
C LEU A 147 10.96 -3.70 12.30
N LYS A 148 11.61 -3.09 13.31
CA LYS A 148 12.70 -3.71 14.06
C LYS A 148 12.27 -4.95 14.84
N GLN A 149 11.12 -4.91 15.52
CA GLN A 149 10.57 -6.03 16.28
C GLN A 149 10.21 -7.23 15.39
N GLN A 150 9.81 -6.94 14.13
CA GLN A 150 9.52 -7.97 13.14
C GLN A 150 10.76 -8.42 12.34
N HIS A 151 11.97 -8.00 12.77
CA HIS A 151 13.24 -8.34 12.12
C HIS A 151 13.27 -7.94 10.63
N ILE A 152 12.55 -6.89 10.23
CA ILE A 152 12.57 -6.34 8.88
C ILE A 152 13.75 -5.39 8.78
N TYR A 153 14.69 -5.71 7.90
CA TYR A 153 15.85 -4.86 7.62
C TYR A 153 15.44 -3.64 6.79
N PHE A 154 16.00 -2.49 7.10
CA PHE A 154 15.86 -1.27 6.29
C PHE A 154 17.03 -0.31 6.53
N ASP A 155 17.36 0.48 5.51
CA ASP A 155 18.34 1.55 5.55
C ASP A 155 17.67 2.91 5.78
N GLN A 156 16.46 3.12 5.26
CA GLN A 156 15.66 4.32 5.49
C GLN A 156 14.16 4.06 5.38
N VAL A 157 13.39 4.96 5.99
CA VAL A 157 11.94 5.05 5.84
C VAL A 157 11.59 6.49 5.48
N LEU A 158 10.82 6.70 4.40
CA LEU A 158 10.23 7.98 4.03
C LEU A 158 8.73 7.94 4.30
N PHE A 159 8.28 8.84 5.14
CA PHE A 159 6.89 8.95 5.60
C PHE A 159 6.09 9.94 4.77
N SER A 160 4.77 9.84 4.86
CA SER A 160 3.86 10.88 4.40
C SER A 160 3.99 12.14 5.26
N ASN A 161 3.91 13.31 4.62
CA ASN A 161 3.76 14.57 5.31
C ASN A 161 2.29 15.00 5.29
N LYS A 162 1.60 14.85 6.42
CA LYS A 162 0.17 15.18 6.53
C LYS A 162 -0.15 16.66 6.25
N ASN A 163 0.85 17.54 6.32
CA ASN A 163 0.69 18.95 5.99
C ASN A 163 0.55 19.21 4.48
N ASP A 164 0.86 18.23 3.63
CA ASP A 164 0.77 18.34 2.17
C ASP A 164 -0.68 18.11 1.64
N GLY A 165 -1.67 18.02 2.52
CA GLY A 165 -3.08 17.81 2.15
C GLY A 165 -3.25 16.52 1.29
N LYS A 166 -3.91 16.62 0.13
CA LYS A 166 -4.12 15.46 -0.75
C LYS A 166 -2.81 14.91 -1.36
N GLU A 167 -1.78 15.75 -1.51
CA GLU A 167 -0.47 15.34 -2.04
C GLU A 167 0.30 14.42 -1.08
N GLN A 168 -0.09 14.33 0.19
CA GLN A 168 0.49 13.41 1.15
C GLN A 168 0.49 11.95 0.66
N PHE A 169 -0.49 11.55 -0.15
CA PHE A 169 -0.62 10.20 -0.70
C PHE A 169 0.22 9.97 -1.96
N ASN A 170 0.75 11.04 -2.56
CA ASN A 170 1.61 10.95 -3.72
C ASN A 170 3.03 10.50 -3.32
N LYS A 171 3.38 9.27 -3.64
CA LYS A 171 4.71 8.69 -3.33
C LYS A 171 5.82 9.16 -4.28
N ASN A 172 5.51 9.76 -5.44
CA ASN A 172 6.51 10.09 -6.46
C ASN A 172 7.62 11.05 -5.99
N PRO A 173 7.36 12.11 -5.19
CA PRO A 173 8.44 12.94 -4.65
C PRO A 173 9.40 12.15 -3.75
N ARG A 174 8.87 11.21 -2.95
CA ARG A 174 9.65 10.33 -2.08
C ARG A 174 10.46 9.30 -2.88
N PHE A 175 9.90 8.73 -3.96
CA PHE A 175 10.64 7.87 -4.88
C PHE A 175 11.80 8.62 -5.54
N LYS A 176 11.56 9.88 -5.96
CA LYS A 176 12.60 10.73 -6.54
C LYS A 176 13.73 10.96 -5.53
N ALA A 177 13.41 11.30 -4.29
CA ALA A 177 14.41 11.52 -3.24
C ALA A 177 15.31 10.29 -3.02
N VAL A 178 14.71 9.08 -2.97
CA VAL A 178 15.47 7.83 -2.87
C VAL A 178 16.42 7.64 -4.05
N GLN A 179 15.99 7.96 -5.27
CA GLN A 179 16.80 7.78 -6.49
C GLN A 179 17.93 8.81 -6.61
N THR A 180 17.63 10.07 -6.26
CA THR A 180 18.56 11.19 -6.50
C THR A 180 19.43 11.53 -5.29
N GLY A 181 19.10 11.02 -4.09
CA GLY A 181 19.73 11.44 -2.85
C GLY A 181 19.41 12.88 -2.43
N GLU A 182 18.43 13.52 -3.08
CA GLU A 182 18.01 14.90 -2.82
C GLU A 182 16.78 14.93 -1.91
N TYR A 183 16.98 15.34 -0.67
CA TYR A 183 15.92 15.39 0.35
C TYR A 183 15.61 16.86 0.67
N ASN A 184 14.44 17.32 0.24
CA ASN A 184 13.97 18.67 0.55
C ASN A 184 13.36 18.73 1.97
N LYS A 185 13.09 19.97 2.44
CA LYS A 185 12.57 20.24 3.79
C LYS A 185 11.17 19.70 4.10
N ASN A 186 10.40 19.35 3.07
CA ASN A 186 9.02 18.83 3.24
C ASN A 186 8.98 17.32 3.40
N LEU A 187 10.10 16.63 3.14
CA LEU A 187 10.19 15.20 3.29
C LEU A 187 10.50 14.80 4.73
N ILE A 188 9.78 13.81 5.23
CA ILE A 188 9.97 13.24 6.56
C ILE A 188 10.57 11.85 6.41
N PHE A 189 11.71 11.61 7.02
CA PHE A 189 12.48 10.38 6.86
C PHE A 189 13.32 10.05 8.10
N THR A 190 13.76 8.81 8.21
CA THR A 190 14.65 8.38 9.31
C THR A 190 16.09 8.86 9.09
N ASN A 191 16.61 8.67 7.89
CA ASN A 191 17.96 9.09 7.49
C ASN A 191 18.06 9.27 5.97
N LYS A 192 19.10 9.96 5.51
CA LYS A 192 19.41 10.17 4.10
C LYS A 192 20.29 9.04 3.58
N LEU A 193 20.08 8.66 2.33
CA LEU A 193 20.98 7.80 1.57
C LEU A 193 21.54 8.55 0.36
N PRO A 194 22.70 8.19 -0.15
CA PRO A 194 23.21 8.75 -1.39
C PRO A 194 22.35 8.35 -2.59
N ALA A 195 22.49 9.06 -3.71
CA ALA A 195 21.87 8.67 -4.97
C ALA A 195 22.23 7.24 -5.36
N HIS A 196 21.24 6.43 -5.74
CA HIS A 196 21.44 5.06 -6.15
C HIS A 196 20.36 4.56 -7.14
N LYS A 197 20.71 3.53 -7.92
CA LYS A 197 19.78 2.92 -8.89
C LYS A 197 18.70 2.13 -8.16
N VAL A 198 17.41 2.50 -8.30
CA VAL A 198 16.30 1.68 -7.79
C VAL A 198 15.92 0.64 -8.83
N ILE A 199 16.16 -0.63 -8.52
CA ILE A 199 15.95 -1.75 -9.45
C ILE A 199 14.60 -2.45 -9.26
N ALA A 200 13.96 -2.34 -8.09
CA ALA A 200 12.64 -2.94 -7.88
C ALA A 200 11.78 -2.11 -6.93
N TYR A 201 10.45 -2.24 -7.10
CA TYR A 201 9.41 -1.62 -6.28
C TYR A 201 8.40 -2.67 -5.83
N PHE A 202 7.92 -2.53 -4.60
CA PHE A 202 6.96 -3.45 -3.99
C PHE A 202 5.85 -2.67 -3.30
N GLY A 203 4.63 -3.11 -3.45
CA GLY A 203 3.46 -2.51 -2.81
C GLY A 203 2.21 -3.33 -3.03
N ASP A 204 1.18 -3.08 -2.26
CA ASP A 204 -0.15 -3.70 -2.37
C ASP A 204 -1.13 -2.83 -3.17
N ASN A 205 -0.74 -1.57 -3.43
CA ASN A 205 -1.54 -0.59 -4.15
C ASN A 205 -0.85 -0.21 -5.46
N ILE A 206 -1.65 0.02 -6.51
CA ILE A 206 -1.09 0.43 -7.81
C ILE A 206 -0.33 1.78 -7.73
N GLN A 207 -0.65 2.62 -6.75
CA GLN A 207 0.02 3.90 -6.51
C GLN A 207 1.38 3.78 -5.80
N ASP A 208 1.77 2.56 -5.41
CA ASP A 208 3.11 2.24 -4.90
C ASP A 208 4.16 2.11 -6.01
N PHE A 209 3.74 2.28 -7.25
CA PHE A 209 4.62 2.21 -8.41
C PHE A 209 4.72 3.58 -9.09
N PRO A 210 5.93 3.97 -9.58
CA PRO A 210 6.17 5.29 -10.13
C PRO A 210 5.17 5.72 -11.19
N ASN A 211 4.53 6.89 -10.98
CA ASN A 211 3.60 7.53 -11.89
C ASN A 211 2.32 6.74 -12.21
N MET A 212 1.99 5.73 -11.41
CA MET A 212 0.74 4.98 -11.59
C MET A 212 -0.38 5.57 -10.73
N LYS A 213 -1.58 5.63 -11.33
CA LYS A 213 -2.82 6.09 -10.67
C LYS A 213 -3.91 5.07 -10.96
N GLN A 214 -4.77 4.81 -9.98
CA GLN A 214 -5.84 3.80 -10.07
C GLN A 214 -6.71 4.00 -11.33
N GLN A 215 -7.25 5.20 -11.52
CA GLN A 215 -8.14 5.50 -12.65
C GLN A 215 -7.51 5.26 -14.03
N SER A 216 -6.23 5.59 -14.19
CA SER A 216 -5.53 5.36 -15.46
C SER A 216 -5.17 3.90 -15.66
N MET A 217 -4.77 3.21 -14.59
CA MET A 217 -4.37 1.81 -14.69
C MET A 217 -5.55 0.86 -14.91
N GLN A 218 -6.74 1.18 -14.39
CA GLN A 218 -7.97 0.41 -14.69
C GLN A 218 -8.33 0.40 -16.18
N LYS A 219 -7.97 1.46 -16.92
CA LYS A 219 -8.26 1.62 -18.33
C LYS A 219 -7.07 1.27 -19.24
N ALA A 220 -5.94 0.91 -18.65
CA ALA A 220 -4.70 0.67 -19.38
C ALA A 220 -4.70 -0.70 -20.07
N ASP A 221 -4.01 -0.77 -21.21
CA ASP A 221 -3.76 -2.02 -21.91
C ASP A 221 -2.68 -2.87 -21.21
N SER A 222 -2.48 -4.09 -21.66
CA SER A 222 -1.50 -5.03 -21.12
C SER A 222 -0.05 -4.50 -21.17
N LYS A 223 0.24 -3.55 -22.06
CA LYS A 223 1.60 -2.97 -22.18
C LYS A 223 1.99 -2.17 -20.94
N ALA A 224 1.02 -1.52 -20.27
CA ALA A 224 1.25 -0.78 -19.04
C ALA A 224 1.73 -1.68 -17.89
N PHE A 225 1.39 -2.97 -17.93
CA PHE A 225 1.72 -3.95 -16.90
C PHE A 225 3.02 -4.74 -17.16
N LYS A 226 3.75 -4.47 -18.24
CA LYS A 226 4.96 -5.23 -18.63
C LYS A 226 6.06 -5.27 -17.57
N LYS A 227 6.12 -4.29 -16.67
CA LYS A 227 7.12 -4.24 -15.59
C LYS A 227 6.76 -5.09 -14.37
N PHE A 228 5.49 -5.53 -14.25
CA PHE A 228 5.07 -6.40 -13.15
C PHE A 228 5.69 -7.78 -13.31
N GLY A 229 6.16 -8.35 -12.20
CA GLY A 229 6.94 -9.59 -12.18
C GLY A 229 8.41 -9.46 -12.60
N SER A 230 8.87 -8.24 -12.98
CA SER A 230 10.28 -8.00 -13.30
C SER A 230 10.91 -6.85 -12.49
N LYS A 231 10.26 -5.70 -12.46
CA LYS A 231 10.68 -4.51 -11.70
C LYS A 231 9.64 -4.09 -10.65
N TYR A 232 8.37 -4.41 -10.89
CA TYR A 232 7.25 -4.10 -10.02
C TYR A 232 6.64 -5.39 -9.48
N PHE A 233 6.45 -5.47 -8.17
CA PHE A 233 5.94 -6.64 -7.49
C PHE A 233 4.76 -6.22 -6.63
N ILE A 234 3.55 -6.54 -7.12
CA ILE A 234 2.30 -6.25 -6.43
C ILE A 234 2.00 -7.33 -5.39
N MET A 235 1.62 -6.91 -4.19
CA MET A 235 1.18 -7.78 -3.12
C MET A 235 -0.35 -7.83 -3.07
N PRO A 236 -0.95 -8.92 -2.60
CA PRO A 236 -2.40 -9.01 -2.52
C PRO A 236 -2.94 -8.14 -1.37
N ASN A 237 -3.91 -7.29 -1.65
CA ASN A 237 -4.72 -6.61 -0.63
C ASN A 237 -6.18 -6.45 -1.11
N PRO A 238 -7.06 -7.39 -0.74
CA PRO A 238 -8.49 -7.27 -1.02
C PRO A 238 -9.25 -6.48 0.05
N MET A 239 -8.56 -5.97 1.09
CA MET A 239 -9.23 -5.33 2.22
C MET A 239 -9.58 -3.88 1.95
N TYR A 240 -8.63 -3.12 1.43
CA TYR A 240 -8.75 -1.69 1.14
C TYR A 240 -7.74 -1.25 0.08
N GLY A 241 -7.91 -0.05 -0.45
CA GLY A 241 -6.95 0.50 -1.41
C GLY A 241 -7.56 1.61 -2.26
N SER A 242 -6.77 2.15 -3.19
CA SER A 242 -7.21 3.20 -4.12
C SER A 242 -8.27 2.73 -5.13
N TRP A 243 -8.64 1.47 -5.10
CA TRP A 243 -9.68 0.86 -5.92
C TRP A 243 -11.11 0.99 -5.35
N GLN A 244 -11.23 1.44 -4.12
CA GLN A 244 -12.52 1.72 -3.44
C GLN A 244 -13.20 2.99 -3.92
#